data_0154ef6e08cbecba34ac31c6d404a1ce
#
_entry.id   0154ef6e08cbecba34ac31c6d404a1ce
#
_cell.length_a   1.000
_cell.length_b   1.000
_cell.length_c   1.000
_cell.angle_alpha   90.00
_cell.angle_beta   90.00
_cell.angle_gamma   90.00
#
_symmetry.space_group_name_H-M   'P 1'
#
loop_
_entity.id
_entity.type
_entity.pdbx_description
1 polymer ?
#
loop_
_entity_poly.entity_id
_entity_poly.type
_entity_poly.pdbx_seq_one_letter_code
_entity_poly.pdbx_strand_id
1 'polypeptide(L)'
;MTRVLHYLNQFFGGIGGEDKAEYPLTVTEGPVGPGRLLAAKLGDGVEIVATVVCGDNTAQYSPDHVKQEIAGILGQYGAEILVAGPAFSSGRYGLACAEASEAATLTGIPSAVGMHPENPGVNLCPADVRIVSAGESAMDMAASVERLARIVARLAANEPLSTAERADCIQRDIRSNVFSDQTGAVRAVEMLLAKMGGAAFQSEQETPHFPRVQPAPPIEVPLSKIALVSTGGLVPKGNPDRLESSAATQWMRYSIAGRASLTPEDFECIHGGIDVTHINEYPNRMIPLDICAEFRAKGLIGEL
;
A
#
# COMPACT_ATOMS: atom_id res chain seq x y z
N MET A 1 0.94 32.55 9.22
CA MET A 1 0.10 31.32 9.25
C MET A 1 0.65 30.43 8.17
N THR A 2 1.22 29.29 8.55
CA THR A 2 1.86 28.37 7.60
C THR A 2 0.81 27.67 6.74
N ARG A 3 1.00 27.70 5.44
CA ARG A 3 0.03 27.22 4.45
C ARG A 3 0.36 25.79 4.05
N VAL A 4 -0.59 24.89 4.22
CA VAL A 4 -0.43 23.45 3.96
C VAL A 4 -1.26 23.03 2.75
N LEU A 5 -0.67 22.30 1.82
CA LEU A 5 -1.37 21.54 0.79
C LEU A 5 -1.53 20.09 1.28
N HIS A 6 -2.74 19.54 1.23
CA HIS A 6 -3.01 18.17 1.63
C HIS A 6 -3.33 17.30 0.41
N TYR A 7 -2.62 16.18 0.24
CA TYR A 7 -2.85 15.20 -0.83
C TYR A 7 -3.60 13.98 -0.31
N LEU A 8 -4.67 13.61 -1.00
CA LEU A 8 -5.51 12.44 -0.73
C LEU A 8 -5.79 11.66 -2.01
N ASN A 9 -6.08 10.34 -1.88
CA ASN A 9 -6.66 9.60 -2.97
C ASN A 9 -8.17 9.81 -3.08
N GLN A 10 -8.80 9.26 -4.13
CA GLN A 10 -10.23 9.34 -4.40
C GLN A 10 -11.10 8.83 -3.23
N PHE A 11 -10.65 7.80 -2.52
CA PHE A 11 -11.39 7.21 -1.41
C PHE A 11 -11.44 8.15 -0.21
N PHE A 12 -10.30 8.61 0.27
CA PHE A 12 -10.23 9.55 1.40
C PHE A 12 -10.66 10.97 1.03
N GLY A 13 -10.58 11.32 -0.24
CA GLY A 13 -11.16 12.56 -0.79
C GLY A 13 -12.70 12.55 -0.86
N GLY A 14 -13.34 11.41 -0.59
CA GLY A 14 -14.81 11.30 -0.61
C GLY A 14 -15.42 11.24 -2.01
N ILE A 15 -14.65 10.92 -3.04
CA ILE A 15 -15.10 10.81 -4.44
C ILE A 15 -15.77 9.44 -4.69
N GLY A 16 -15.16 8.38 -4.17
CA GLY A 16 -15.65 7.00 -4.33
C GLY A 16 -14.59 5.96 -4.03
N GLY A 17 -14.92 4.71 -4.27
CA GLY A 17 -14.03 3.57 -4.07
C GLY A 17 -13.14 3.30 -5.29
N GLU A 18 -12.89 2.04 -5.56
CA GLU A 18 -12.07 1.59 -6.68
C GLU A 18 -12.67 1.94 -8.05
N ASP A 19 -13.99 2.01 -8.13
CA ASP A 19 -14.71 2.50 -9.33
C ASP A 19 -14.32 3.94 -9.73
N LYS A 20 -13.63 4.66 -8.87
CA LYS A 20 -13.11 6.00 -9.07
C LYS A 20 -11.58 6.07 -9.05
N ALA A 21 -10.88 4.96 -9.15
CA ALA A 21 -9.41 4.95 -9.15
C ALA A 21 -8.79 5.72 -10.33
N GLU A 22 -9.53 5.94 -11.42
CA GLU A 22 -9.13 6.75 -12.57
C GLU A 22 -9.57 8.23 -12.45
N TYR A 23 -10.01 8.66 -11.28
CA TYR A 23 -10.44 10.04 -11.07
C TYR A 23 -9.28 11.02 -11.36
N PRO A 24 -9.49 12.04 -12.19
CA PRO A 24 -8.44 13.00 -12.52
C PRO A 24 -8.04 13.79 -11.27
N LEU A 25 -6.81 14.31 -11.28
CA LEU A 25 -6.35 15.17 -10.22
C LEU A 25 -7.25 16.43 -10.16
N THR A 26 -7.76 16.72 -8.97
CA THR A 26 -8.59 17.87 -8.70
C THR A 26 -8.15 18.56 -7.42
N VAL A 27 -8.50 19.85 -7.30
CA VAL A 27 -8.17 20.66 -6.13
C VAL A 27 -9.46 21.22 -5.53
N THR A 28 -9.55 21.12 -4.22
CA THR A 28 -10.64 21.75 -3.43
C THR A 28 -10.03 22.67 -2.39
N GLU A 29 -10.56 23.87 -2.24
CA GLU A 29 -10.14 24.81 -1.20
C GLU A 29 -10.42 24.24 0.21
N GLY A 30 -9.47 24.41 1.10
CA GLY A 30 -9.55 23.95 2.48
C GLY A 30 -9.42 22.44 2.68
N PRO A 31 -9.73 21.95 3.90
CA PRO A 31 -9.57 20.56 4.29
C PRO A 31 -10.75 19.69 3.85
N VAL A 32 -10.44 18.51 3.26
CA VAL A 32 -11.41 17.50 2.85
C VAL A 32 -11.13 16.18 3.58
N GLY A 33 -12.12 15.35 3.79
CA GLY A 33 -11.98 14.01 4.39
C GLY A 33 -11.19 14.04 5.71
N PRO A 34 -10.14 13.22 5.85
CA PRO A 34 -9.29 13.23 7.05
C PRO A 34 -8.53 14.54 7.27
N GLY A 35 -8.42 15.39 6.23
CA GLY A 35 -7.86 16.73 6.35
C GLY A 35 -8.63 17.62 7.34
N ARG A 36 -9.93 17.39 7.54
CA ARG A 36 -10.71 18.12 8.56
C ARG A 36 -10.27 17.78 9.98
N LEU A 37 -9.96 16.51 10.22
CA LEU A 37 -9.41 16.07 11.50
C LEU A 37 -7.99 16.61 11.69
N LEU A 38 -7.19 16.59 10.62
CA LEU A 38 -5.83 17.14 10.63
C LEU A 38 -5.87 18.64 10.96
N ALA A 39 -6.69 19.43 10.27
CA ALA A 39 -6.84 20.85 10.53
C ALA A 39 -7.23 21.15 11.98
N ALA A 40 -8.15 20.37 12.56
CA ALA A 40 -8.56 20.52 13.95
C ALA A 40 -7.42 20.23 14.97
N LYS A 41 -6.39 19.48 14.55
CA LYS A 41 -5.23 19.11 15.40
C LYS A 41 -4.02 20.03 15.20
N LEU A 42 -3.93 20.77 14.09
CA LEU A 42 -2.78 21.63 13.77
C LEU A 42 -2.73 22.93 14.59
N GLY A 43 -3.85 23.40 15.13
CA GLY A 43 -3.91 24.65 15.89
C GLY A 43 -3.86 25.92 15.04
N ASP A 44 -3.85 27.07 15.69
CA ASP A 44 -4.11 28.39 15.07
C ASP A 44 -2.99 28.92 14.16
N GLY A 45 -1.83 28.29 14.14
CA GLY A 45 -0.66 28.73 13.35
C GLY A 45 -0.52 28.12 11.98
N VAL A 46 -1.34 27.11 11.63
CA VAL A 46 -1.22 26.29 10.42
C VAL A 46 -2.57 26.13 9.76
N GLU A 47 -2.64 26.33 8.45
CA GLU A 47 -3.88 26.26 7.69
C GLU A 47 -3.75 25.29 6.50
N ILE A 48 -4.69 24.36 6.34
CA ILE A 48 -4.82 23.58 5.11
C ILE A 48 -5.55 24.47 4.10
N VAL A 49 -4.80 25.05 3.18
CA VAL A 49 -5.33 26.00 2.20
C VAL A 49 -6.06 25.33 1.05
N ALA A 50 -5.63 24.11 0.71
CA ALA A 50 -6.28 23.30 -0.31
C ALA A 50 -6.00 21.81 -0.08
N THR A 51 -6.88 20.98 -0.62
CA THR A 51 -6.73 19.53 -0.71
C THR A 51 -6.70 19.11 -2.17
N VAL A 52 -5.64 18.40 -2.56
CA VAL A 52 -5.53 17.72 -3.86
C VAL A 52 -6.09 16.32 -3.70
N VAL A 53 -6.99 15.94 -4.62
CA VAL A 53 -7.53 14.57 -4.70
C VAL A 53 -7.21 14.00 -6.06
N CYS A 54 -6.61 12.80 -6.09
CA CYS A 54 -6.27 12.10 -7.32
C CYS A 54 -6.64 10.63 -7.22
N GLY A 55 -7.06 10.03 -8.31
CA GLY A 55 -7.31 8.60 -8.38
C GLY A 55 -6.02 7.79 -8.28
N ASP A 56 -6.05 6.66 -7.58
CA ASP A 56 -4.87 5.79 -7.39
C ASP A 56 -4.30 5.30 -8.73
N ASN A 57 -5.15 4.97 -9.72
CA ASN A 57 -4.71 4.59 -11.06
C ASN A 57 -4.16 5.78 -11.84
N THR A 58 -4.80 6.95 -11.75
CA THR A 58 -4.31 8.16 -12.40
C THR A 58 -2.90 8.52 -11.92
N ALA A 59 -2.66 8.45 -10.61
CA ALA A 59 -1.34 8.70 -10.03
C ALA A 59 -0.32 7.65 -10.50
N GLN A 60 -0.71 6.38 -10.57
CA GLN A 60 0.17 5.28 -10.96
C GLN A 60 0.53 5.29 -12.45
N TYR A 61 -0.43 5.60 -13.33
CA TYR A 61 -0.21 5.53 -14.79
C TYR A 61 0.37 6.82 -15.38
N SER A 62 0.29 7.93 -14.65
CA SER A 62 0.80 9.22 -15.11
C SER A 62 1.56 9.98 -14.00
N PRO A 63 2.55 9.36 -13.35
CA PRO A 63 3.21 9.93 -12.16
C PRO A 63 3.88 11.26 -12.45
N ASP A 64 4.56 11.40 -13.59
CA ASP A 64 5.25 12.65 -13.95
C ASP A 64 4.27 13.81 -14.19
N HIS A 65 3.13 13.53 -14.80
CA HIS A 65 2.09 14.53 -14.99
C HIS A 65 1.51 14.97 -13.62
N VAL A 66 1.18 14.01 -12.77
CA VAL A 66 0.66 14.30 -11.41
C VAL A 66 1.68 15.09 -10.58
N LYS A 67 2.96 14.76 -10.65
CA LYS A 67 4.02 15.54 -9.98
C LYS A 67 4.07 16.98 -10.48
N GLN A 68 4.01 17.20 -11.80
CA GLN A 68 4.01 18.54 -12.39
C GLN A 68 2.79 19.36 -11.95
N GLU A 69 1.61 18.76 -11.95
CA GLU A 69 0.39 19.43 -11.48
C GLU A 69 0.49 19.80 -10.00
N ILE A 70 0.95 18.86 -9.13
CA ILE A 70 1.14 19.13 -7.70
C ILE A 70 2.14 20.26 -7.48
N ALA A 71 3.26 20.28 -8.20
CA ALA A 71 4.25 21.36 -8.12
C ALA A 71 3.65 22.72 -8.51
N GLY A 72 2.82 22.75 -9.56
CA GLY A 72 2.09 23.95 -9.96
C GLY A 72 1.10 24.43 -8.89
N ILE A 73 0.36 23.50 -8.28
CA ILE A 73 -0.63 23.78 -7.24
C ILE A 73 0.04 24.30 -5.96
N LEU A 74 1.18 23.72 -5.56
CA LEU A 74 1.98 24.21 -4.43
C LEU A 74 2.31 25.71 -4.60
N GLY A 75 2.77 26.10 -5.80
CA GLY A 75 3.04 27.51 -6.13
C GLY A 75 1.76 28.35 -6.17
N GLN A 76 0.71 27.88 -6.80
CA GLN A 76 -0.57 28.60 -6.94
C GLN A 76 -1.18 28.95 -5.57
N TYR A 77 -1.16 28.00 -4.63
CA TYR A 77 -1.71 28.21 -3.30
C TYR A 77 -0.70 28.78 -2.31
N GLY A 78 0.55 29.01 -2.73
CA GLY A 78 1.62 29.47 -1.85
C GLY A 78 1.81 28.54 -0.67
N ALA A 79 1.74 27.23 -0.91
CA ALA A 79 1.90 26.23 0.13
C ALA A 79 3.36 26.17 0.59
N GLU A 80 3.55 26.11 1.89
CA GLU A 80 4.87 26.06 2.54
C GLU A 80 5.21 24.66 3.04
N ILE A 81 4.20 23.81 3.15
CA ILE A 81 4.32 22.40 3.53
C ILE A 81 3.37 21.56 2.69
N LEU A 82 3.82 20.39 2.21
CA LEU A 82 2.95 19.35 1.69
C LEU A 82 2.70 18.31 2.77
N VAL A 83 1.44 17.90 2.91
CA VAL A 83 1.06 16.73 3.71
C VAL A 83 0.40 15.72 2.79
N ALA A 84 0.78 14.44 2.85
CA ALA A 84 0.15 13.37 2.11
C ALA A 84 -0.29 12.21 3.02
N GLY A 85 -1.40 11.60 2.72
CA GLY A 85 -1.91 10.47 3.52
C GLY A 85 -2.90 10.86 4.62
N PRO A 86 -3.12 9.95 5.59
CA PRO A 86 -2.43 8.66 5.83
C PRO A 86 -2.76 7.58 4.80
N ALA A 87 -1.72 6.89 4.33
CA ALA A 87 -1.78 5.82 3.33
C ALA A 87 -1.57 4.45 3.97
N PHE A 88 -2.31 4.07 4.92
CA PHE A 88 -2.25 2.79 5.64
C PHE A 88 -1.54 1.66 4.85
N SER A 89 -2.01 0.43 4.86
CA SER A 89 -1.43 -0.68 4.09
C SER A 89 -1.77 -0.66 2.59
N SER A 90 -2.52 0.33 2.08
CA SER A 90 -2.87 0.44 0.66
C SER A 90 -1.68 0.86 -0.20
N GLY A 91 -1.14 -0.10 -0.98
CA GLY A 91 0.10 0.08 -1.76
C GLY A 91 0.06 1.22 -2.76
N ARG A 92 -0.94 1.27 -3.66
CA ARG A 92 -1.05 2.31 -4.70
C ARG A 92 -1.16 3.72 -4.11
N TYR A 93 -1.97 3.88 -3.06
CA TYR A 93 -2.09 5.17 -2.39
C TYR A 93 -0.78 5.60 -1.74
N GLY A 94 -0.03 4.68 -1.14
CA GLY A 94 1.28 4.99 -0.59
C GLY A 94 2.30 5.41 -1.66
N LEU A 95 2.28 4.76 -2.82
CA LEU A 95 3.09 5.17 -3.98
C LEU A 95 2.71 6.58 -4.42
N ALA A 96 1.43 6.88 -4.55
CA ALA A 96 0.94 8.21 -4.90
C ALA A 96 1.32 9.29 -3.87
N CYS A 97 1.33 8.96 -2.58
CA CYS A 97 1.82 9.86 -1.53
C CYS A 97 3.33 10.12 -1.65
N ALA A 98 4.11 9.11 -2.06
CA ALA A 98 5.54 9.27 -2.32
C ALA A 98 5.78 10.21 -3.51
N GLU A 99 5.07 10.03 -4.62
CA GLU A 99 5.13 10.91 -5.80
C GLU A 99 4.74 12.36 -5.46
N ALA A 100 3.70 12.56 -4.65
CA ALA A 100 3.32 13.88 -4.19
C ALA A 100 4.42 14.52 -3.33
N SER A 101 5.08 13.76 -2.47
CA SER A 101 6.19 14.25 -1.66
C SER A 101 7.44 14.58 -2.49
N GLU A 102 7.70 13.81 -3.56
CA GLU A 102 8.78 14.10 -4.51
C GLU A 102 8.53 15.43 -5.23
N ALA A 103 7.28 15.69 -5.65
CA ALA A 103 6.92 16.98 -6.25
C ALA A 103 7.22 18.16 -5.31
N ALA A 104 6.95 18.01 -4.00
CA ALA A 104 7.29 19.02 -3.00
C ALA A 104 8.80 19.19 -2.82
N THR A 105 9.53 18.08 -2.72
CA THR A 105 11.02 18.11 -2.61
C THR A 105 11.66 18.81 -3.81
N LEU A 106 11.20 18.53 -5.04
CA LEU A 106 11.70 19.18 -6.26
C LEU A 106 11.44 20.70 -6.29
N THR A 107 10.42 21.18 -5.57
CA THR A 107 10.12 22.62 -5.42
C THR A 107 10.74 23.23 -4.16
N GLY A 108 11.48 22.44 -3.38
CA GLY A 108 12.10 22.88 -2.12
C GLY A 108 11.12 23.03 -0.95
N ILE A 109 9.92 22.48 -1.06
CA ILE A 109 8.88 22.54 -0.04
C ILE A 109 8.99 21.31 0.86
N PRO A 110 9.12 21.46 2.19
CA PRO A 110 9.16 20.34 3.13
C PRO A 110 7.84 19.58 3.12
N SER A 111 7.93 18.27 3.35
CA SER A 111 6.74 17.42 3.38
C SER A 111 6.72 16.42 4.53
N ALA A 112 5.50 16.07 4.94
CA ALA A 112 5.22 14.99 5.88
C ALA A 112 4.21 14.02 5.27
N VAL A 113 4.51 12.73 5.33
CA VAL A 113 3.67 11.67 4.75
C VAL A 113 3.26 10.70 5.85
N GLY A 114 1.95 10.53 6.06
CA GLY A 114 1.43 9.46 6.91
C GLY A 114 1.43 8.15 6.13
N MET A 115 2.11 7.11 6.62
CA MET A 115 2.22 5.85 5.90
C MET A 115 2.46 4.66 6.83
N HIS A 116 1.88 3.50 6.52
CA HIS A 116 2.19 2.26 7.24
C HIS A 116 3.64 1.83 6.97
N PRO A 117 4.39 1.32 7.96
CA PRO A 117 5.81 0.96 7.79
C PRO A 117 6.08 -0.05 6.66
N GLU A 118 5.16 -0.95 6.39
CA GLU A 118 5.28 -1.95 5.31
C GLU A 118 4.75 -1.47 3.96
N ASN A 119 4.26 -0.23 3.88
CA ASN A 119 3.78 0.30 2.61
C ASN A 119 4.95 0.49 1.63
N PRO A 120 4.85 0.02 0.37
CA PRO A 120 5.93 0.14 -0.61
C PRO A 120 6.36 1.59 -0.87
N GLY A 121 5.47 2.57 -0.70
CA GLY A 121 5.77 3.99 -0.83
C GLY A 121 6.84 4.50 0.14
N VAL A 122 7.07 3.82 1.29
CA VAL A 122 8.11 4.18 2.26
C VAL A 122 9.49 4.26 1.60
N ASN A 123 9.80 3.31 0.72
CA ASN A 123 11.11 3.24 0.06
C ASN A 123 11.26 4.22 -1.11
N LEU A 124 10.15 4.79 -1.60
CA LEU A 124 10.14 5.72 -2.73
C LEU A 124 10.10 7.19 -2.31
N CYS A 125 9.68 7.50 -1.09
CA CYS A 125 9.74 8.87 -0.60
C CYS A 125 11.19 9.40 -0.61
N PRO A 126 11.43 10.66 -1.01
CA PRO A 126 12.73 11.32 -0.89
C PRO A 126 13.30 11.27 0.55
N ALA A 127 14.63 11.33 0.68
CA ALA A 127 15.30 11.15 1.97
C ALA A 127 14.97 12.23 3.01
N ASP A 128 14.65 13.43 2.56
CA ASP A 128 14.31 14.59 3.39
C ASP A 128 12.84 14.59 3.88
N VAL A 129 12.00 13.74 3.31
CA VAL A 129 10.58 13.62 3.68
C VAL A 129 10.42 12.97 5.05
N ARG A 130 9.57 13.53 5.89
CA ARG A 130 9.18 12.94 7.18
C ARG A 130 8.05 11.94 6.98
N ILE A 131 8.36 10.65 7.04
CA ILE A 131 7.32 9.60 6.99
C ILE A 131 6.89 9.29 8.42
N VAL A 132 5.63 9.59 8.70
CA VAL A 132 5.01 9.36 10.01
C VAL A 132 4.31 8.02 10.00
N SER A 133 4.61 7.17 10.97
CA SER A 133 4.03 5.83 11.06
C SER A 133 2.51 5.91 11.21
N ALA A 134 1.78 5.36 10.25
CA ALA A 134 0.35 5.14 10.31
C ALA A 134 0.03 3.70 10.76
N GLY A 135 -1.21 3.46 11.19
CA GLY A 135 -1.70 2.11 11.48
C GLY A 135 -1.94 1.27 10.24
N GLU A 136 -2.51 0.09 10.42
CA GLU A 136 -2.77 -0.85 9.31
C GLU A 136 -3.95 -0.41 8.43
N SER A 137 -4.96 0.21 9.02
CA SER A 137 -6.23 0.49 8.35
C SER A 137 -6.83 1.85 8.72
N ALA A 138 -7.90 2.22 8.02
CA ALA A 138 -8.66 3.43 8.31
C ALA A 138 -9.25 3.49 9.74
N MET A 139 -9.33 2.37 10.46
CA MET A 139 -9.71 2.36 11.88
C MET A 139 -8.70 3.11 12.74
N ASP A 140 -7.43 3.18 12.32
CA ASP A 140 -6.34 3.88 13.00
C ASP A 140 -6.23 5.36 12.60
N MET A 141 -7.20 5.88 11.83
CA MET A 141 -7.17 7.23 11.27
C MET A 141 -6.90 8.30 12.32
N ALA A 142 -7.62 8.28 13.44
CA ALA A 142 -7.51 9.31 14.47
C ALA A 142 -6.10 9.37 15.08
N ALA A 143 -5.53 8.21 15.42
CA ALA A 143 -4.18 8.13 15.99
C ALA A 143 -3.09 8.48 14.95
N SER A 144 -3.30 8.08 13.68
CA SER A 144 -2.36 8.40 12.60
C SER A 144 -2.34 9.89 12.27
N VAL A 145 -3.50 10.53 12.20
CA VAL A 145 -3.63 11.97 11.98
C VAL A 145 -3.06 12.77 13.15
N GLU A 146 -3.23 12.30 14.38
CA GLU A 146 -2.65 12.97 15.55
C GLU A 146 -1.12 12.97 15.53
N ARG A 147 -0.50 11.84 15.19
CA ARG A 147 0.95 11.79 15.00
C ARG A 147 1.40 12.72 13.88
N LEU A 148 0.71 12.67 12.74
CA LEU A 148 1.01 13.50 11.58
C LEU A 148 0.91 14.99 11.92
N ALA A 149 -0.12 15.41 12.64
CA ALA A 149 -0.31 16.81 13.06
C ALA A 149 0.87 17.33 13.92
N ARG A 150 1.37 16.52 14.84
CA ARG A 150 2.55 16.90 15.67
C ARG A 150 3.78 17.17 14.80
N ILE A 151 4.04 16.30 13.83
CA ILE A 151 5.21 16.47 12.94
C ILE A 151 5.03 17.70 12.04
N VAL A 152 3.84 17.91 11.47
CA VAL A 152 3.53 19.08 10.65
C VAL A 152 3.68 20.37 11.45
N ALA A 153 3.24 20.40 12.72
CA ALA A 153 3.42 21.57 13.60
C ALA A 153 4.90 21.89 13.82
N ARG A 154 5.76 20.88 13.97
CA ARG A 154 7.22 21.09 14.08
C ARG A 154 7.83 21.62 12.79
N LEU A 155 7.41 21.07 11.64
CA LEU A 155 7.83 21.59 10.34
C LEU A 155 7.42 23.06 10.17
N ALA A 156 6.19 23.41 10.52
CA ALA A 156 5.67 24.76 10.45
C ALA A 156 6.43 25.76 11.35
N ALA A 157 6.85 25.29 12.54
CA ALA A 157 7.64 26.10 13.47
C ALA A 157 9.16 26.11 13.11
N ASN A 158 9.58 25.35 12.11
CA ASN A 158 10.98 25.10 11.79
C ASN A 158 11.79 24.62 13.02
N GLU A 159 11.18 23.76 13.83
CA GLU A 159 11.76 23.22 15.05
C GLU A 159 12.24 21.76 14.85
N PRO A 160 13.31 21.35 15.51
CA PRO A 160 13.76 19.96 15.49
C PRO A 160 12.74 19.04 16.20
N LEU A 161 12.61 17.82 15.67
CA LEU A 161 11.79 16.79 16.31
C LEU A 161 12.39 16.36 17.66
N SER A 162 11.56 16.23 18.68
CA SER A 162 11.91 15.60 19.95
C SER A 162 12.19 14.09 19.76
N THR A 163 12.75 13.44 20.77
CA THR A 163 12.99 11.98 20.73
C THR A 163 11.68 11.19 20.54
N ALA A 164 10.60 11.58 21.18
CA ALA A 164 9.29 10.94 21.04
C ALA A 164 8.72 11.13 19.62
N GLU A 165 8.82 12.33 19.04
CA GLU A 165 8.35 12.61 17.70
C GLU A 165 9.19 11.90 16.63
N ARG A 166 10.50 11.72 16.88
CA ARG A 166 11.34 10.87 16.00
C ARG A 166 10.93 9.41 16.04
N ALA A 167 10.48 8.90 17.18
CA ALA A 167 9.98 7.54 17.32
C ALA A 167 8.64 7.34 16.56
N ASP A 168 7.86 8.41 16.36
CA ASP A 168 6.66 8.38 15.52
C ASP A 168 6.99 8.34 14.02
N CYS A 169 8.23 8.67 13.63
CA CYS A 169 8.66 8.65 12.23
C CYS A 169 9.32 7.32 11.86
N ILE A 170 9.07 6.87 10.64
CA ILE A 170 9.76 5.71 10.07
C ILE A 170 11.19 6.11 9.76
N GLN A 171 12.13 5.45 10.44
CA GLN A 171 13.56 5.67 10.22
C GLN A 171 14.00 4.94 8.97
N ARG A 172 14.60 5.66 8.03
CA ARG A 172 15.15 5.13 6.79
C ARG A 172 16.64 5.44 6.71
N ASP A 173 17.39 4.56 6.07
CA ASP A 173 18.84 4.74 5.79
C ASP A 173 19.73 4.97 7.02
N ILE A 174 19.18 4.81 8.23
CA ILE A 174 19.99 4.82 9.45
C ILE A 174 20.52 3.42 9.65
N ARG A 175 21.74 3.19 9.18
CA ARG A 175 22.50 1.99 9.47
C ARG A 175 23.37 2.26 10.69
N SER A 176 23.02 1.67 11.83
CA SER A 176 23.88 1.64 13.00
C SER A 176 24.53 0.26 13.11
N ASN A 177 25.85 0.24 13.26
CA ASN A 177 26.54 -0.99 13.58
C ASN A 177 26.31 -1.32 15.05
N VAL A 178 25.65 -2.44 15.33
CA VAL A 178 25.53 -2.98 16.68
C VAL A 178 26.62 -4.04 16.84
N PHE A 179 27.59 -3.77 17.72
CA PHE A 179 28.63 -4.71 18.03
C PHE A 179 28.17 -5.62 19.18
N SER A 180 28.33 -6.91 19.00
CA SER A 180 28.13 -7.92 20.02
C SER A 180 29.50 -8.41 20.52
N ASP A 181 29.57 -8.86 21.77
CA ASP A 181 30.81 -9.43 22.35
C ASP A 181 31.28 -10.70 21.62
N GLN A 182 30.36 -11.38 20.96
CA GLN A 182 30.63 -12.58 20.17
C GLN A 182 30.39 -12.31 18.68
N THR A 183 31.16 -12.98 17.82
CA THR A 183 30.90 -12.96 16.37
C THR A 183 29.59 -13.67 16.04
N GLY A 184 28.92 -13.28 14.95
CA GLY A 184 27.70 -13.95 14.48
C GLY A 184 27.90 -15.46 14.24
N ALA A 185 29.10 -15.87 13.80
CA ALA A 185 29.43 -17.29 13.61
C ALA A 185 29.43 -18.07 14.94
N VAL A 186 30.00 -17.51 16.00
CA VAL A 186 29.99 -18.13 17.35
C VAL A 186 28.55 -18.26 17.84
N ARG A 187 27.77 -17.20 17.80
CA ARG A 187 26.36 -17.23 18.25
C ARG A 187 25.52 -18.23 17.46
N ALA A 188 25.72 -18.34 16.13
CA ALA A 188 25.01 -19.30 15.31
C ALA A 188 25.35 -20.75 15.68
N VAL A 189 26.65 -21.05 15.96
CA VAL A 189 27.10 -22.40 16.39
C VAL A 189 26.52 -22.72 17.78
N GLU A 190 26.58 -21.79 18.73
CA GLU A 190 26.02 -21.99 20.08
C GLU A 190 24.50 -22.25 20.03
N MET A 191 23.75 -21.49 19.22
CA MET A 191 22.32 -21.73 19.00
C MET A 191 22.05 -23.10 18.37
N LEU A 192 22.87 -23.54 17.40
CA LEU A 192 22.76 -24.85 16.78
C LEU A 192 23.01 -25.96 17.79
N LEU A 193 24.07 -25.86 18.60
CA LEU A 193 24.41 -26.84 19.63
C LEU A 193 23.30 -26.93 20.70
N ALA A 194 22.76 -25.80 21.14
CA ALA A 194 21.62 -25.76 22.06
C ALA A 194 20.39 -26.49 21.47
N LYS A 195 20.08 -26.23 20.20
CA LYS A 195 18.97 -26.87 19.49
C LYS A 195 19.20 -28.38 19.36
N MET A 196 20.39 -28.81 19.00
CA MET A 196 20.77 -30.26 18.89
C MET A 196 20.73 -30.95 20.25
N GLY A 197 21.15 -30.27 21.31
CA GLY A 197 21.13 -30.78 22.69
C GLY A 197 19.75 -30.76 23.36
N GLY A 198 18.71 -30.25 22.68
CA GLY A 198 17.36 -30.10 23.24
C GLY A 198 17.25 -29.04 24.31
N ALA A 199 18.24 -28.15 24.46
CA ALA A 199 18.20 -27.02 25.37
C ALA A 199 17.29 -25.91 24.80
N ALA A 200 16.74 -25.07 25.69
CA ALA A 200 16.01 -23.88 25.27
C ALA A 200 16.98 -22.87 24.61
N PHE A 201 16.62 -22.38 23.47
CA PHE A 201 17.34 -21.31 22.78
C PHE A 201 16.36 -20.29 22.22
N GLN A 202 16.81 -19.06 22.08
CA GLN A 202 16.05 -17.99 21.44
C GLN A 202 16.72 -17.65 20.13
N SER A 203 15.95 -17.65 19.03
CA SER A 203 16.44 -17.17 17.75
C SER A 203 16.64 -15.66 17.79
N GLU A 204 17.77 -15.17 17.29
CA GLU A 204 18.02 -13.73 17.14
C GLU A 204 17.08 -13.08 16.11
N GLN A 205 16.54 -13.89 15.21
CA GLN A 205 15.54 -13.44 14.24
C GLN A 205 14.21 -14.12 14.57
N GLU A 206 13.18 -13.30 14.76
CA GLU A 206 11.84 -13.82 14.93
C GLU A 206 11.43 -14.59 13.68
N THR A 207 11.09 -15.85 13.88
CA THR A 207 10.58 -16.69 12.81
C THR A 207 9.07 -16.78 12.98
N PRO A 208 8.28 -16.40 11.96
CA PRO A 208 6.83 -16.51 12.07
C PRO A 208 6.44 -17.97 12.37
N HIS A 209 5.60 -18.13 13.37
CA HIS A 209 5.14 -19.45 13.79
C HIS A 209 3.91 -19.84 12.97
N PHE A 210 4.10 -20.63 11.94
CA PHE A 210 3.00 -21.18 11.16
C PHE A 210 2.54 -22.51 11.76
N PRO A 211 1.23 -22.69 12.01
CA PRO A 211 0.71 -23.99 12.41
C PRO A 211 0.95 -25.01 11.31
N ARG A 212 1.48 -26.19 11.68
CA ARG A 212 1.65 -27.29 10.73
C ARG A 212 0.26 -27.84 10.37
N VAL A 213 -0.11 -27.68 9.12
CA VAL A 213 -1.29 -28.34 8.57
C VAL A 213 -0.92 -29.78 8.21
N GLN A 214 -1.77 -30.72 8.61
CA GLN A 214 -1.59 -32.11 8.23
C GLN A 214 -1.72 -32.22 6.69
N PRO A 215 -0.84 -33.01 6.03
CA PRO A 215 -0.97 -33.23 4.60
C PRO A 215 -2.31 -33.91 4.29
N ALA A 216 -2.90 -33.51 3.19
CA ALA A 216 -4.11 -34.19 2.70
C ALA A 216 -3.81 -35.66 2.38
N PRO A 217 -4.80 -36.56 2.50
CA PRO A 217 -4.64 -37.93 2.05
C PRO A 217 -4.33 -37.97 0.53
N PRO A 218 -3.63 -39.00 0.06
CA PRO A 218 -3.41 -39.20 -1.38
C PRO A 218 -4.75 -39.24 -2.14
N ILE A 219 -4.76 -38.62 -3.32
CA ILE A 219 -5.94 -38.55 -4.20
C ILE A 219 -5.57 -39.06 -5.60
N GLU A 220 -6.56 -39.61 -6.30
CA GLU A 220 -6.47 -39.95 -7.72
C GLU A 220 -6.73 -38.70 -8.57
N VAL A 221 -5.70 -37.95 -8.92
CA VAL A 221 -5.80 -36.65 -9.59
C VAL A 221 -6.63 -36.70 -10.87
N PRO A 222 -6.50 -37.73 -11.76
CA PRO A 222 -7.35 -37.84 -12.96
C PRO A 222 -8.84 -38.03 -12.70
N LEU A 223 -9.20 -38.48 -11.50
CA LEU A 223 -10.60 -38.71 -11.10
C LEU A 223 -11.14 -37.60 -10.16
N SER A 224 -10.30 -36.67 -9.81
CA SER A 224 -10.63 -35.63 -8.84
C SER A 224 -11.24 -34.39 -9.49
N LYS A 225 -12.08 -33.68 -8.72
CA LYS A 225 -12.50 -32.33 -9.05
C LYS A 225 -11.49 -31.33 -8.48
N ILE A 226 -10.95 -30.49 -9.34
CA ILE A 226 -9.88 -29.53 -9.00
C ILE A 226 -10.47 -28.13 -8.95
N ALA A 227 -10.12 -27.39 -7.90
CA ALA A 227 -10.38 -25.97 -7.79
C ALA A 227 -9.05 -25.20 -7.79
N LEU A 228 -8.94 -24.19 -8.65
CA LEU A 228 -7.85 -23.23 -8.61
C LEU A 228 -8.24 -22.10 -7.67
N VAL A 229 -7.39 -21.83 -6.68
CA VAL A 229 -7.62 -20.77 -5.69
C VAL A 229 -6.50 -19.75 -5.80
N SER A 230 -6.86 -18.49 -5.87
CA SER A 230 -5.93 -17.37 -5.95
C SER A 230 -6.38 -16.25 -5.02
N THR A 231 -5.46 -15.44 -4.54
CA THR A 231 -5.75 -14.19 -3.82
C THR A 231 -6.10 -13.04 -4.77
N GLY A 232 -6.03 -13.26 -6.08
CA GLY A 232 -6.33 -12.24 -7.09
C GLY A 232 -7.82 -11.97 -7.24
N GLY A 233 -8.16 -10.77 -7.71
CA GLY A 233 -9.52 -10.33 -7.98
C GLY A 233 -9.84 -10.37 -9.47
N LEU A 234 -9.95 -11.55 -10.10
CA LEU A 234 -10.38 -11.65 -11.49
C LEU A 234 -11.90 -11.49 -11.58
N VAL A 235 -12.33 -10.57 -12.43
CA VAL A 235 -13.74 -10.26 -12.70
C VAL A 235 -13.97 -10.18 -14.21
N PRO A 236 -15.23 -10.25 -14.70
CA PRO A 236 -15.55 -9.91 -16.07
C PRO A 236 -15.10 -8.49 -16.41
N LYS A 237 -14.71 -8.28 -17.66
CA LYS A 237 -14.23 -6.99 -18.16
C LYS A 237 -15.18 -5.85 -17.80
N GLY A 238 -14.62 -4.76 -17.27
CA GLY A 238 -15.39 -3.59 -16.80
C GLY A 238 -16.04 -3.76 -15.43
N ASN A 239 -15.72 -4.85 -14.71
CA ASN A 239 -16.24 -5.10 -13.35
C ASN A 239 -17.74 -4.76 -13.19
N PRO A 240 -18.64 -5.44 -13.92
CA PRO A 240 -20.05 -5.05 -14.01
C PRO A 240 -20.77 -5.10 -12.67
N ASP A 241 -20.33 -5.95 -11.76
CA ASP A 241 -20.91 -6.11 -10.43
C ASP A 241 -20.25 -5.21 -9.38
N ARG A 242 -19.29 -4.37 -9.78
CA ARG A 242 -18.58 -3.40 -8.92
C ARG A 242 -18.02 -4.04 -7.65
N LEU A 243 -17.36 -5.18 -7.81
CA LEU A 243 -16.66 -5.82 -6.70
C LEU A 243 -15.50 -4.94 -6.26
N GLU A 244 -15.33 -4.83 -4.95
CA GLU A 244 -14.26 -4.06 -4.34
C GLU A 244 -12.89 -4.73 -4.59
N SER A 245 -11.88 -3.93 -4.90
CA SER A 245 -10.50 -4.39 -5.16
C SER A 245 -9.75 -4.83 -3.90
N SER A 246 -10.27 -4.45 -2.75
CA SER A 246 -9.71 -4.78 -1.43
C SER A 246 -10.85 -4.90 -0.42
N ALA A 247 -10.72 -5.85 0.50
CA ALA A 247 -11.70 -6.10 1.56
C ALA A 247 -13.16 -6.24 1.03
N ALA A 248 -13.33 -6.91 -0.10
CA ALA A 248 -14.62 -7.10 -0.74
C ALA A 248 -15.66 -7.69 0.23
N THR A 249 -16.82 -7.06 0.28
CA THR A 249 -17.96 -7.47 1.12
C THR A 249 -18.94 -8.40 0.40
N GLN A 250 -18.74 -8.56 -0.91
CA GLN A 250 -19.57 -9.36 -1.78
C GLN A 250 -18.74 -10.37 -2.55
N TRP A 251 -19.36 -11.44 -3.01
CA TRP A 251 -18.79 -12.39 -3.95
C TRP A 251 -19.76 -12.66 -5.08
N MET A 252 -19.23 -12.90 -6.27
CA MET A 252 -20.01 -13.22 -7.46
C MET A 252 -19.51 -14.52 -8.08
N ARG A 253 -20.37 -15.19 -8.85
CA ARG A 253 -20.05 -16.40 -9.57
C ARG A 253 -20.24 -16.20 -11.06
N TYR A 254 -19.18 -16.36 -11.81
CA TYR A 254 -19.19 -16.25 -13.26
C TYR A 254 -18.94 -17.63 -13.88
N SER A 255 -19.70 -17.95 -14.93
CA SER A 255 -19.53 -19.22 -15.62
C SER A 255 -18.32 -19.16 -16.56
N ILE A 256 -17.44 -20.13 -16.43
CA ILE A 256 -16.33 -20.38 -17.38
C ILE A 256 -16.60 -21.62 -18.25
N ALA A 257 -17.83 -22.14 -18.25
CA ALA A 257 -18.18 -23.32 -19.02
C ALA A 257 -17.88 -23.15 -20.51
N GLY A 258 -17.22 -24.14 -21.10
CA GLY A 258 -16.81 -24.11 -22.51
C GLY A 258 -15.59 -23.23 -22.82
N ARG A 259 -14.99 -22.58 -21.86
CA ARG A 259 -13.75 -21.80 -22.03
C ARG A 259 -12.54 -22.70 -21.84
N ALA A 260 -11.57 -22.56 -22.75
CA ALA A 260 -10.25 -23.19 -22.62
C ALA A 260 -9.19 -22.22 -22.09
N SER A 261 -9.50 -20.92 -21.98
CA SER A 261 -8.58 -19.86 -21.55
C SER A 261 -9.38 -18.66 -21.06
N LEU A 262 -8.75 -17.85 -20.22
CA LEU A 262 -9.22 -16.52 -19.84
C LEU A 262 -8.54 -15.50 -20.76
N THR A 263 -9.31 -14.60 -21.37
CA THR A 263 -8.80 -13.58 -22.29
C THR A 263 -8.92 -12.18 -21.71
N PRO A 264 -8.06 -11.23 -22.08
CA PRO A 264 -8.12 -9.85 -21.61
C PRO A 264 -9.36 -9.08 -22.11
N GLU A 265 -10.03 -9.58 -23.14
CA GLU A 265 -11.30 -9.04 -23.63
C GLU A 265 -12.47 -9.39 -22.72
N ASP A 266 -12.39 -10.54 -22.05
CA ASP A 266 -13.46 -11.08 -21.22
C ASP A 266 -13.27 -10.85 -19.73
N PHE A 267 -12.01 -10.76 -19.27
CA PHE A 267 -11.67 -10.69 -17.84
C PHE A 267 -10.58 -9.65 -17.57
N GLU A 268 -10.63 -9.11 -16.36
CA GLU A 268 -9.61 -8.22 -15.82
C GLU A 268 -9.38 -8.50 -14.33
N CYS A 269 -8.21 -8.10 -13.86
CA CYS A 269 -7.85 -8.16 -12.45
C CYS A 269 -8.04 -6.79 -11.81
N ILE A 270 -8.78 -6.76 -10.70
CA ILE A 270 -9.06 -5.54 -9.92
C ILE A 270 -8.31 -5.53 -8.56
N HIS A 271 -7.32 -6.39 -8.35
CA HIS A 271 -6.62 -6.51 -7.07
C HIS A 271 -5.90 -5.21 -6.70
N GLY A 272 -6.26 -4.61 -5.55
CA GLY A 272 -5.75 -3.32 -5.11
C GLY A 272 -4.33 -3.29 -4.56
N GLY A 273 -3.70 -4.44 -4.31
CA GLY A 273 -2.41 -4.55 -3.64
C GLY A 273 -1.25 -5.03 -4.53
N ILE A 274 -1.48 -5.27 -5.83
CA ILE A 274 -0.45 -5.73 -6.77
C ILE A 274 -0.53 -4.95 -8.09
N ASP A 275 0.59 -4.89 -8.82
CA ASP A 275 0.58 -4.43 -10.20
C ASP A 275 -0.16 -5.44 -11.07
N VAL A 276 -1.32 -5.04 -11.59
CA VAL A 276 -2.21 -5.88 -12.38
C VAL A 276 -1.91 -5.84 -13.89
N THR A 277 -0.94 -5.03 -14.34
CA THR A 277 -0.64 -4.80 -15.75
C THR A 277 -0.46 -6.11 -16.52
N HIS A 278 0.45 -6.96 -16.05
CA HIS A 278 0.74 -8.23 -16.72
C HIS A 278 -0.37 -9.28 -16.56
N ILE A 279 -1.19 -9.18 -15.52
CA ILE A 279 -2.36 -10.04 -15.35
C ILE A 279 -3.44 -9.62 -16.36
N ASN A 280 -3.63 -8.32 -16.55
CA ASN A 280 -4.59 -7.78 -17.52
C ASN A 280 -4.17 -8.02 -18.99
N GLU A 281 -2.88 -8.17 -19.26
CA GLU A 281 -2.39 -8.64 -20.57
C GLU A 281 -2.71 -10.12 -20.79
N TYR A 282 -2.64 -10.94 -19.75
CA TYR A 282 -2.86 -12.38 -19.82
C TYR A 282 -3.46 -12.92 -18.51
N PRO A 283 -4.79 -12.95 -18.37
CA PRO A 283 -5.47 -13.32 -17.11
C PRO A 283 -5.15 -14.74 -16.59
N ASN A 284 -4.71 -15.65 -17.45
CA ASN A 284 -4.26 -16.98 -17.03
C ASN A 284 -3.00 -16.95 -16.15
N ARG A 285 -2.28 -15.83 -16.05
CA ARG A 285 -1.21 -15.65 -15.06
C ARG A 285 -1.75 -15.69 -13.63
N MET A 286 -2.99 -15.28 -13.43
CA MET A 286 -3.63 -15.31 -12.12
C MET A 286 -4.32 -16.65 -11.83
N ILE A 287 -5.06 -17.17 -12.81
CA ILE A 287 -5.72 -18.48 -12.75
C ILE A 287 -5.41 -19.21 -14.05
N PRO A 288 -4.52 -20.23 -14.04
CA PRO A 288 -4.01 -20.89 -15.23
C PRO A 288 -5.04 -21.87 -15.84
N LEU A 289 -6.19 -21.34 -16.27
CA LEU A 289 -7.25 -22.13 -16.87
C LEU A 289 -6.81 -22.83 -18.15
N ASP A 290 -5.99 -22.17 -18.95
CA ASP A 290 -5.44 -22.67 -20.21
C ASP A 290 -4.63 -23.95 -20.01
N ILE A 291 -3.68 -23.95 -19.09
CA ILE A 291 -2.86 -25.14 -18.76
C ILE A 291 -3.72 -26.24 -18.15
N CYS A 292 -4.66 -25.89 -17.29
CA CYS A 292 -5.56 -26.87 -16.70
C CYS A 292 -6.52 -27.48 -17.72
N ALA A 293 -6.99 -26.71 -18.68
CA ALA A 293 -7.81 -27.22 -19.79
C ALA A 293 -7.00 -28.21 -20.67
N GLU A 294 -5.71 -27.91 -20.92
CA GLU A 294 -4.82 -28.83 -21.62
C GLU A 294 -4.60 -30.14 -20.83
N PHE A 295 -4.34 -30.04 -19.51
CA PHE A 295 -4.14 -31.22 -18.66
C PHE A 295 -5.41 -32.08 -18.58
N ARG A 296 -6.57 -31.45 -18.52
CA ARG A 296 -7.86 -32.15 -18.57
C ARG A 296 -8.05 -32.89 -19.91
N ALA A 297 -7.72 -32.23 -21.03
CA ALA A 297 -7.83 -32.85 -22.34
C ALA A 297 -6.89 -34.07 -22.50
N LYS A 298 -5.74 -34.07 -21.81
CA LYS A 298 -4.79 -35.18 -21.74
C LYS A 298 -5.17 -36.25 -20.69
N GLY A 299 -6.23 -36.08 -19.93
CA GLY A 299 -6.63 -36.99 -18.85
C GLY A 299 -5.68 -36.98 -17.64
N LEU A 300 -4.85 -35.97 -17.49
CA LEU A 300 -3.92 -35.82 -16.35
C LEU A 300 -4.62 -35.29 -15.10
N ILE A 301 -5.70 -34.56 -15.26
CA ILE A 301 -6.57 -34.07 -14.19
C ILE A 301 -8.02 -34.42 -14.52
N GLY A 302 -8.88 -34.44 -13.52
CA GLY A 302 -10.30 -34.72 -13.65
C GLY A 302 -11.11 -33.47 -14.06
N GLU A 303 -12.17 -33.19 -13.33
CA GLU A 303 -12.99 -31.98 -13.54
C GLU A 303 -12.29 -30.73 -13.00
N LEU A 304 -12.57 -29.62 -13.69
CA LEU A 304 -12.12 -28.29 -13.28
C LEU A 304 -13.32 -27.40 -12.97
#